data_a5e092468cd0b6c79de378b04a9775ba
#
_entry.id   a5e092468cd0b6c79de378b04a9775ba
#
_cell.length_a   1.000
_cell.length_b   1.000
_cell.length_c   1.000
_cell.angle_alpha   90.00
_cell.angle_beta   90.00
_cell.angle_gamma   90.00
#
_symmetry.space_group_name_H-M   'P 1'
#
loop_
_entity.id
_entity.type
_entity.pdbx_description
1 polymer ?
#
loop_
_entity_poly.entity_id
_entity_poly.type
_entity_poly.pdbx_seq_one_letter_code
_entity_poly.pdbx_strand_id
1 'polypeptide(L)'
;MSGARHQRRTIRTLSHCFYDCKYHIVWTPKYRGKILKDNYTKQEVARIIKIVCKWKGFEVMELNIQDDHIHAIFLVSPRYSISYTMQIIKGKSSTWIKKKNKKIDKLCHQGSLWARGYFVSTIGIDEHIIKRYVKHLSLIHI
;
A
#
# COMPACT_ATOMS: atom_id res chain seq x y z
N MET A 1 -14.19 1.38 14.29
CA MET A 1 -14.77 2.12 13.48
C MET A 1 -13.93 2.78 12.52
N SER A 2 -14.28 2.59 11.36
CA SER A 2 -13.56 3.11 10.23
C SER A 2 -13.50 4.64 10.22
N GLY A 3 -14.54 5.30 10.74
CA GLY A 3 -14.56 6.76 10.76
C GLY A 3 -13.37 7.39 11.47
N ALA A 4 -12.96 6.82 12.58
CA ALA A 4 -11.82 7.34 13.33
C ALA A 4 -10.53 7.23 12.54
N ARG A 5 -10.35 6.15 11.79
CA ARG A 5 -9.16 5.98 10.98
C ARG A 5 -9.09 6.99 9.85
N HIS A 6 -10.23 7.27 9.22
CA HIS A 6 -10.26 8.20 8.10
C HIS A 6 -9.99 9.63 8.53
N GLN A 7 -10.16 9.92 9.82
CA GLN A 7 -9.88 11.25 10.36
C GLN A 7 -8.44 11.41 10.84
N ARG A 8 -7.64 10.35 10.74
CA ARG A 8 -6.24 10.43 11.16
C ARG A 8 -5.50 11.42 10.27
N ARG A 9 -4.67 12.22 10.90
CA ARG A 9 -3.85 13.17 10.15
C ARG A 9 -2.90 12.44 9.24
N THR A 10 -2.93 12.76 7.96
CA THR A 10 -2.06 12.15 6.97
C THR A 10 -1.32 13.16 6.14
N ILE A 11 -1.42 14.45 6.49
CA ILE A 11 -0.67 15.46 5.77
C ILE A 11 0.82 15.30 6.06
N ARG A 12 1.61 15.26 5.02
CA ARG A 12 3.06 15.13 5.10
C ARG A 12 3.72 16.30 4.38
N THR A 13 5.00 16.49 4.63
CA THR A 13 5.76 17.54 3.96
C THR A 13 6.89 16.93 3.15
N LEU A 14 7.13 17.55 2.00
CA LEU A 14 8.23 17.24 1.14
C LEU A 14 8.68 18.59 0.63
N SER A 15 9.95 18.96 0.79
CA SER A 15 10.49 20.28 0.40
C SER A 15 9.48 21.20 -0.30
N HIS A 16 9.00 22.22 0.39
CA HIS A 16 8.02 23.18 -0.14
C HIS A 16 6.69 22.60 -0.60
N CYS A 17 6.37 21.37 -0.19
CA CYS A 17 5.14 20.72 -0.60
C CYS A 17 4.49 20.04 0.58
N PHE A 18 3.18 20.28 0.75
CA PHE A 18 2.37 19.49 1.66
C PHE A 18 1.56 18.52 0.83
N TYR A 19 1.43 17.28 1.27
CA TYR A 19 0.70 16.28 0.50
C TYR A 19 -0.09 15.33 1.40
N ASP A 20 -1.10 14.74 0.79
CA ASP A 20 -1.92 13.71 1.44
C ASP A 20 -2.37 12.74 0.34
N CYS A 21 -1.40 12.02 -0.20
CA CYS A 21 -1.63 11.14 -1.34
C CYS A 21 -1.91 9.73 -0.86
N LYS A 22 -3.18 9.48 -0.55
CA LYS A 22 -3.64 8.16 -0.13
C LYS A 22 -4.30 7.43 -1.28
N TYR A 23 -3.94 6.18 -1.43
CA TYR A 23 -4.48 5.33 -2.47
C TYR A 23 -5.05 4.07 -1.87
N HIS A 24 -6.24 3.73 -2.34
CA HIS A 24 -6.90 2.48 -2.00
C HIS A 24 -6.55 1.50 -3.13
N ILE A 25 -5.91 0.41 -2.80
CA ILE A 25 -5.36 -0.50 -3.79
C ILE A 25 -5.79 -1.93 -3.52
N VAL A 26 -6.16 -2.64 -4.60
CA VAL A 26 -6.51 -4.06 -4.52
C VAL A 26 -5.73 -4.81 -5.58
N TRP A 27 -5.12 -5.92 -5.20
CA TRP A 27 -4.48 -6.81 -6.17
C TRP A 27 -4.63 -8.26 -5.72
N THR A 28 -4.37 -9.18 -6.63
CA THR A 28 -4.67 -10.58 -6.38
C THR A 28 -3.44 -11.46 -6.60
N PRO A 29 -3.37 -12.60 -5.90
CA PRO A 29 -2.36 -13.60 -6.23
C PRO A 29 -2.71 -14.27 -7.56
N LYS A 30 -1.67 -14.78 -8.23
CA LYS A 30 -1.82 -15.43 -9.52
C LYS A 30 -2.70 -16.67 -9.45
N TYR A 31 -2.61 -17.41 -8.36
CA TYR A 31 -3.39 -18.62 -8.15
C TYR A 31 -4.39 -18.36 -7.03
N ARG A 32 -5.45 -17.66 -7.37
CA ARG A 32 -6.46 -17.22 -6.40
C ARG A 32 -7.03 -18.40 -5.63
N GLY A 33 -7.20 -18.18 -4.32
CA GLY A 33 -7.80 -19.19 -3.47
C GLY A 33 -6.90 -20.36 -3.09
N LYS A 34 -5.66 -20.37 -3.55
CA LYS A 34 -4.75 -21.47 -3.25
C LYS A 34 -3.55 -21.09 -2.39
N ILE A 35 -3.20 -19.83 -2.40
CA ILE A 35 -1.96 -19.38 -1.74
C ILE A 35 -2.21 -18.72 -0.40
N LEU A 36 -3.24 -17.90 -0.30
CA LEU A 36 -3.43 -17.05 0.87
C LEU A 36 -4.45 -17.56 1.88
N LYS A 37 -4.80 -18.84 1.84
CA LYS A 37 -5.90 -19.32 2.68
C LYS A 37 -5.59 -19.42 4.16
N ASP A 38 -4.40 -19.89 4.53
CA ASP A 38 -4.12 -20.10 5.94
C ASP A 38 -3.62 -18.83 6.61
N ASN A 39 -3.91 -18.72 7.89
CA ASN A 39 -3.57 -17.52 8.64
C ASN A 39 -2.08 -17.28 8.77
N TYR A 40 -1.29 -18.34 8.86
CA TYR A 40 0.15 -18.18 8.95
C TYR A 40 0.70 -17.49 7.69
N THR A 41 0.27 -17.95 6.52
CA THR A 41 0.70 -17.37 5.25
C THR A 41 0.23 -15.90 5.14
N LYS A 42 -1.00 -15.62 5.55
CA LYS A 42 -1.50 -14.24 5.53
C LYS A 42 -0.64 -13.33 6.39
N GLN A 43 -0.25 -13.77 7.57
CA GLN A 43 0.59 -12.98 8.46
C GLN A 43 1.97 -12.75 7.87
N GLU A 44 2.56 -13.79 7.24
CA GLU A 44 3.86 -13.64 6.60
C GLU A 44 3.80 -12.67 5.42
N VAL A 45 2.76 -12.77 4.60
CA VAL A 45 2.58 -11.87 3.47
C VAL A 45 2.44 -10.43 3.96
N ALA A 46 1.62 -10.22 4.98
CA ALA A 46 1.42 -8.88 5.55
C ALA A 46 2.74 -8.32 6.08
N ARG A 47 3.50 -9.14 6.79
CA ARG A 47 4.78 -8.73 7.36
C ARG A 47 5.76 -8.31 6.27
N ILE A 48 5.86 -9.12 5.23
CA ILE A 48 6.78 -8.85 4.13
C ILE A 48 6.39 -7.58 3.39
N ILE A 49 5.11 -7.40 3.10
CA ILE A 49 4.63 -6.18 2.44
C ILE A 49 4.98 -4.95 3.27
N LYS A 50 4.77 -5.01 4.59
CA LYS A 50 5.10 -3.90 5.48
C LYS A 50 6.59 -3.60 5.48
N ILE A 51 7.43 -4.63 5.44
CA ILE A 51 8.89 -4.44 5.38
C ILE A 51 9.30 -3.76 4.08
N VAL A 52 8.74 -4.21 2.96
CA VAL A 52 9.04 -3.58 1.66
C VAL A 52 8.63 -2.12 1.66
N CYS A 53 7.43 -1.83 2.17
CA CYS A 53 6.93 -0.46 2.22
C CYS A 53 7.82 0.42 3.10
N LYS A 54 8.19 -0.07 4.27
CA LYS A 54 9.05 0.67 5.18
C LYS A 54 10.40 0.97 4.54
N TRP A 55 10.96 -0.02 3.84
CA TRP A 55 12.24 0.14 3.17
C TRP A 55 12.20 1.27 2.14
N LYS A 56 11.11 1.40 1.42
CA LYS A 56 10.98 2.42 0.36
C LYS A 56 10.34 3.72 0.84
N GLY A 57 9.87 3.76 2.08
CA GLY A 57 9.22 4.95 2.61
C GLY A 57 7.76 5.10 2.22
N PHE A 58 7.12 4.03 1.79
CA PHE A 58 5.67 4.03 1.56
C PHE A 58 4.98 3.76 2.89
N GLU A 59 4.02 4.57 3.27
CA GLU A 59 3.32 4.37 4.54
C GLU A 59 2.11 3.48 4.35
N VAL A 60 1.98 2.48 5.22
CA VAL A 60 0.85 1.56 5.19
C VAL A 60 -0.18 2.06 6.19
N MET A 61 -1.31 2.54 5.68
CA MET A 61 -2.41 3.00 6.53
C MET A 61 -3.32 1.84 6.93
N GLU A 62 -3.59 0.94 5.99
CA GLU A 62 -4.34 -0.28 6.21
C GLU A 62 -3.80 -1.36 5.31
N LEU A 63 -3.84 -2.60 5.80
CA LEU A 63 -3.43 -3.75 5.00
C LEU A 63 -4.24 -4.96 5.44
N ASN A 64 -5.01 -5.51 4.52
CA ASN A 64 -5.84 -6.67 4.78
C ASN A 64 -5.53 -7.75 3.75
N ILE A 65 -5.15 -8.92 4.22
CA ILE A 65 -4.89 -10.07 3.37
C ILE A 65 -6.10 -10.97 3.42
N GLN A 66 -6.81 -11.07 2.30
CA GLN A 66 -7.96 -11.96 2.18
C GLN A 66 -7.52 -13.25 1.48
N ASP A 67 -8.42 -14.21 1.39
CA ASP A 67 -8.09 -15.50 0.78
C ASP A 67 -7.67 -15.35 -0.68
N ASP A 68 -8.27 -14.43 -1.40
CA ASP A 68 -8.06 -14.29 -2.83
C ASP A 68 -7.64 -12.89 -3.28
N HIS A 69 -7.38 -11.98 -2.36
CA HIS A 69 -6.91 -10.65 -2.74
C HIS A 69 -6.27 -9.93 -1.55
N ILE A 70 -5.50 -8.89 -1.88
CA ILE A 70 -4.93 -7.97 -0.91
C ILE A 70 -5.68 -6.65 -1.06
N HIS A 71 -6.03 -6.05 0.07
CA HIS A 71 -6.71 -4.78 0.10
C HIS A 71 -5.90 -3.85 1.01
N ALA A 72 -5.45 -2.74 0.49
CA ALA A 72 -4.55 -1.86 1.24
C ALA A 72 -4.86 -0.40 1.00
N ILE A 73 -4.48 0.43 1.97
CA ILE A 73 -4.44 1.88 1.80
C ILE A 73 -3.01 2.31 2.08
N PHE A 74 -2.39 2.93 1.08
CA PHE A 74 -1.03 3.43 1.19
C PHE A 74 -1.00 4.94 1.07
N LEU A 75 -0.14 5.57 1.86
CA LEU A 75 0.17 6.99 1.73
C LEU A 75 1.54 7.08 1.07
N VAL A 76 1.60 7.67 -0.10
CA VAL A 76 2.81 7.68 -0.92
C VAL A 76 3.22 9.10 -1.26
N SER A 77 4.52 9.40 -1.17
CA SER A 77 5.04 10.71 -1.55
C SER A 77 4.75 10.99 -3.02
N PRO A 78 4.40 12.24 -3.37
CA PRO A 78 4.13 12.60 -4.76
C PRO A 78 5.33 12.47 -5.69
N ARG A 79 6.53 12.25 -5.14
CA ARG A 79 7.70 11.99 -5.99
C ARG A 79 7.64 10.63 -6.66
N TYR A 80 6.79 9.72 -6.18
CA TYR A 80 6.65 8.38 -6.76
C TYR A 80 5.31 8.24 -7.45
N SER A 81 5.31 7.71 -8.67
CA SER A 81 4.05 7.35 -9.32
C SER A 81 3.47 6.13 -8.63
N ILE A 82 2.16 5.94 -8.74
CA ILE A 82 1.53 4.75 -8.20
C ILE A 82 2.01 3.50 -8.95
N SER A 83 2.27 3.65 -10.23
CA SER A 83 2.80 2.56 -11.05
C SER A 83 4.15 2.08 -10.52
N TYR A 84 5.05 3.00 -10.24
CA TYR A 84 6.36 2.66 -9.66
C TYR A 84 6.18 1.99 -8.29
N THR A 85 5.32 2.57 -7.46
CA THR A 85 5.05 2.07 -6.11
C THR A 85 4.59 0.61 -6.16
N MET A 86 3.63 0.31 -7.04
CA MET A 86 3.10 -1.04 -7.14
C MET A 86 4.11 -2.01 -7.75
N GLN A 87 4.93 -1.54 -8.67
CA GLN A 87 5.99 -2.36 -9.23
C GLN A 87 6.95 -2.82 -8.13
N ILE A 88 7.33 -1.92 -7.23
CA ILE A 88 8.22 -2.24 -6.13
C ILE A 88 7.52 -3.19 -5.12
N ILE A 89 6.33 -2.84 -4.70
CA ILE A 89 5.61 -3.64 -3.69
C ILE A 89 5.38 -5.06 -4.20
N LYS A 90 4.85 -5.20 -5.40
CA LYS A 90 4.55 -6.51 -5.96
C LYS A 90 5.82 -7.31 -6.27
N GLY A 91 6.80 -6.66 -6.86
CA GLY A 91 8.04 -7.33 -7.23
C GLY A 91 8.83 -7.84 -6.03
N LYS A 92 9.08 -6.96 -5.09
CA LYS A 92 9.88 -7.33 -3.92
C LYS A 92 9.14 -8.29 -2.99
N SER A 93 7.85 -8.07 -2.77
CA SER A 93 7.09 -8.99 -1.92
C SER A 93 7.01 -10.39 -2.54
N SER A 94 6.82 -10.47 -3.85
CA SER A 94 6.82 -11.76 -4.53
C SER A 94 8.13 -12.49 -4.32
N THR A 95 9.24 -11.83 -4.55
CA THR A 95 10.56 -12.43 -4.39
C THR A 95 10.79 -12.92 -2.97
N TRP A 96 10.49 -12.09 -1.99
CA TRP A 96 10.76 -12.43 -0.59
C TRP A 96 9.82 -13.51 -0.05
N ILE A 97 8.55 -13.47 -0.44
CA ILE A 97 7.59 -14.50 -0.03
C ILE A 97 8.01 -15.86 -0.59
N LYS A 98 8.39 -15.90 -1.86
CA LYS A 98 8.80 -17.15 -2.48
C LYS A 98 10.07 -17.72 -1.86
N LYS A 99 10.99 -16.86 -1.48
CA LYS A 99 12.20 -17.31 -0.80
C LYS A 99 11.89 -17.98 0.55
N LYS A 100 10.90 -17.44 1.25
CA LYS A 100 10.55 -17.97 2.56
C LYS A 100 9.60 -19.14 2.52
N ASN A 101 8.83 -19.29 1.45
CA ASN A 101 7.82 -20.33 1.35
C ASN A 101 8.03 -21.14 0.09
N LYS A 102 8.64 -22.30 0.23
CA LYS A 102 8.97 -23.17 -0.91
C LYS A 102 7.75 -23.69 -1.62
N LYS A 103 6.67 -23.88 -0.88
CA LYS A 103 5.42 -24.36 -1.46
C LYS A 103 4.86 -23.33 -2.43
N ILE A 104 4.85 -22.08 -2.04
CA ILE A 104 4.42 -20.98 -2.90
C ILE A 104 5.35 -20.85 -4.09
N ASP A 105 6.65 -20.94 -3.85
CA ASP A 105 7.64 -20.84 -4.92
C ASP A 105 7.40 -21.88 -5.98
N LYS A 106 7.12 -23.10 -5.59
CA LYS A 106 6.81 -24.19 -6.52
C LYS A 106 5.56 -23.91 -7.33
N LEU A 107 4.51 -23.41 -6.66
CA LEU A 107 3.26 -23.08 -7.35
C LEU A 107 3.46 -22.03 -8.43
N CYS A 108 4.35 -21.09 -8.20
CA CYS A 108 4.55 -19.97 -9.11
C CYS A 108 5.41 -20.29 -10.31
N HIS A 109 6.05 -21.45 -10.34
CA HIS A 109 6.87 -21.89 -11.50
C HIS A 109 7.81 -20.80 -12.01
N GLN A 110 8.57 -20.21 -11.10
CA GLN A 110 9.54 -19.15 -11.43
C GLN A 110 8.91 -17.81 -11.82
N GLY A 111 7.60 -17.72 -11.85
CA GLY A 111 6.91 -16.49 -12.16
C GLY A 111 6.60 -15.68 -10.91
N SER A 112 5.90 -14.56 -11.09
CA SER A 112 5.44 -13.73 -9.99
C SER A 112 4.36 -14.44 -9.18
N LEU A 113 4.36 -14.18 -7.89
CA LEU A 113 3.26 -14.59 -7.02
C LEU A 113 1.96 -13.88 -7.39
N TRP A 114 2.06 -12.62 -7.82
CA TRP A 114 0.90 -11.77 -8.05
C TRP A 114 0.44 -11.79 -9.50
N ALA A 115 -0.87 -11.73 -9.70
CA ALA A 115 -1.44 -11.55 -11.02
C ALA A 115 -1.07 -10.15 -11.54
N ARG A 116 -1.14 -9.97 -12.85
CA ARG A 116 -0.87 -8.67 -13.44
C ARG A 116 -1.96 -7.69 -13.06
N GLY A 117 -1.58 -6.43 -12.96
CA GLY A 117 -2.54 -5.37 -12.72
C GLY A 117 -2.92 -5.19 -11.27
N TYR A 118 -3.71 -4.18 -11.03
CA TYR A 118 -4.24 -3.84 -9.72
C TYR A 118 -5.34 -2.81 -9.92
N PHE A 119 -6.23 -2.73 -8.92
CA PHE A 119 -7.22 -1.65 -8.90
C PHE A 119 -6.67 -0.55 -8.00
N VAL A 120 -6.84 0.69 -8.41
CA VAL A 120 -6.43 1.83 -7.58
C VAL A 120 -7.49 2.92 -7.63
N SER A 121 -7.76 3.50 -6.47
CA SER A 121 -8.57 4.71 -6.39
C SER A 121 -7.94 5.64 -5.36
N THR A 122 -8.15 6.94 -5.56
CA THR A 122 -7.70 7.93 -4.60
C THR A 122 -8.71 8.06 -3.48
N ILE A 123 -8.23 8.43 -2.30
CA ILE A 123 -9.10 8.71 -1.18
C ILE A 123 -9.15 10.23 -1.04
N GLY A 124 -10.37 10.75 -1.06
CA GLY A 124 -10.57 12.20 -1.00
C GLY A 124 -10.08 12.80 0.31
N ILE A 125 -9.67 14.06 0.25
CA ILE A 125 -9.21 14.77 1.42
C ILE A 125 -10.41 15.42 2.11
N ASP A 126 -10.36 15.50 3.44
CA ASP A 126 -11.38 16.15 4.23
C ASP A 126 -11.37 17.65 3.97
N GLU A 127 -12.54 18.24 3.80
CA GLU A 127 -12.67 19.69 3.56
C GLU A 127 -12.05 20.52 4.65
N HIS A 128 -12.16 20.08 5.91
CA HIS A 128 -11.54 20.79 7.03
C HIS A 128 -10.02 20.83 6.89
N ILE A 129 -9.43 19.78 6.38
CA ILE A 129 -8.00 19.72 6.15
C ILE A 129 -7.60 20.74 5.09
N ILE A 130 -8.40 20.85 4.02
CA ILE A 130 -8.16 21.83 2.98
C ILE A 130 -8.20 23.23 3.54
N LYS A 131 -9.22 23.52 4.33
CA LYS A 131 -9.37 24.85 4.96
C LYS A 131 -8.20 25.18 5.85
N ARG A 132 -7.75 24.22 6.64
CA ARG A 132 -6.60 24.44 7.50
C ARG A 132 -5.32 24.69 6.71
N TYR A 133 -5.16 23.97 5.60
CA TYR A 133 -4.00 24.15 4.75
C TYR A 133 -3.97 25.56 4.15
N VAL A 134 -5.10 26.01 3.63
CA VAL A 134 -5.19 27.35 3.06
C VAL A 134 -4.88 28.41 4.11
N LYS A 135 -5.41 28.24 5.32
CA LYS A 135 -5.15 29.14 6.42
C LYS A 135 -3.67 29.17 6.79
N HIS A 136 -3.05 27.99 6.82
CA HIS A 136 -1.63 27.87 7.13
C HIS A 136 -0.77 28.60 6.10
N LEU A 137 -1.09 28.45 4.83
CA LEU A 137 -0.37 29.16 3.77
C LEU A 137 -0.45 30.66 3.94
N SER A 138 -1.62 31.17 4.34
CA SER A 138 -1.79 32.62 4.59
C SER A 138 -0.88 33.11 5.70
N LEU A 139 -0.68 32.27 6.71
CA LEU A 139 0.12 32.67 7.86
C LEU A 139 1.62 32.64 7.61
N ILE A 140 2.07 31.69 6.81
CA ILE A 140 3.51 31.56 6.60
C ILE A 140 4.01 32.23 5.35
N HIS A 141 3.20 32.90 4.55
CA HIS A 141 3.37 33.37 3.36
C HIS A 141 4.25 34.32 3.16
N ILE A 142 4.55 34.33 2.57
CA ILE A 142 5.34 34.20 2.09
C ILE A 142 5.25 34.71 0.74
#